data_f149aa995240eca91267e50be61c58fd
#
_entry.id   f149aa995240eca91267e50be61c58fd
#
_cell.length_a   1.000
_cell.length_b   1.000
_cell.length_c   1.000
_cell.angle_alpha   90.00
_cell.angle_beta   90.00
_cell.angle_gamma   90.00
#
_symmetry.space_group_name_H-M   'P 1'
#
loop_
_entity.id
_entity.type
_entity.pdbx_description
1 polymer ?
#
loop_
_entity_poly.entity_id
_entity_poly.type
_entity_poly.pdbx_seq_one_letter_code
_entity_poly.pdbx_strand_id
1 'polypeptide(L)'
;MDENQSHILSELQRLYPDAKPELNFSDPYETLVATILSAQCTDQRVNMVTPAVFRDFPDVHAMAQTTPEVLYPYVKSCGFSAKARNIVAACRVIEERFGGQVPDTMEALTSLPGVGRKTASVVLAFAFGKPAMPVDTHVFRVSNRLGLSQADSVEQTERQLMALIPEEDWSKAHHWLIYHGRRVCHSQKPDCGHCTLSPWCKAHSTVMINPKRDIENRRREKRGATNG
;
A
#
# COMPACT_ATOMS: atom_id res chain seq x y z
N MET A 1 3.59 23.59 -4.72
CA MET A 1 4.50 22.71 -5.47
C MET A 1 5.62 23.58 -6.04
N ASP A 2 6.87 23.23 -5.78
CA ASP A 2 8.03 23.89 -6.38
C ASP A 2 8.40 23.27 -7.75
N GLU A 3 9.37 23.86 -8.45
CA GLU A 3 9.79 23.42 -9.79
C GLU A 3 10.35 21.98 -9.77
N ASN A 4 11.16 21.64 -8.78
CA ASN A 4 11.72 20.30 -8.64
C ASN A 4 10.64 19.23 -8.42
N GLN A 5 9.67 19.53 -7.56
CA GLN A 5 8.54 18.62 -7.30
C GLN A 5 7.70 18.42 -8.58
N SER A 6 7.48 19.47 -9.36
CA SER A 6 6.77 19.39 -10.63
C SER A 6 7.51 18.50 -11.64
N HIS A 7 8.82 18.68 -11.79
CA HIS A 7 9.66 17.83 -12.64
C HIS A 7 9.64 16.36 -12.20
N ILE A 8 9.76 16.10 -10.89
CA ILE A 8 9.73 14.75 -10.34
C ILE A 8 8.41 14.05 -10.64
N LEU A 9 7.26 14.70 -10.44
CA LEU A 9 5.96 14.11 -10.70
C LEU A 9 5.75 13.84 -12.19
N SER A 10 6.09 14.77 -13.06
CA SER A 10 6.00 14.60 -14.52
C SER A 10 6.90 13.45 -15.01
N GLU A 11 8.10 13.33 -14.47
CA GLU A 11 9.04 12.26 -14.85
C GLU A 11 8.57 10.90 -14.31
N LEU A 12 8.03 10.83 -13.10
CA LEU A 12 7.43 9.59 -12.56
C LEU A 12 6.27 9.12 -13.44
N GLN A 13 5.40 10.02 -13.88
CA GLN A 13 4.31 9.71 -14.80
C GLN A 13 4.84 9.18 -16.14
N ARG A 14 5.89 9.81 -16.68
CA ARG A 14 6.54 9.38 -17.93
C ARG A 14 7.21 8.01 -17.82
N LEU A 15 7.84 7.72 -16.68
CA LEU A 15 8.52 6.44 -16.42
C LEU A 15 7.56 5.28 -16.21
N TYR A 16 6.38 5.54 -15.66
CA TYR A 16 5.42 4.52 -15.23
C TYR A 16 4.00 4.81 -15.74
N PRO A 17 3.78 4.97 -17.07
CA PRO A 17 2.49 5.38 -17.61
C PRO A 17 1.39 4.34 -17.35
N ASP A 18 1.77 3.04 -17.29
CA ASP A 18 0.85 1.90 -17.10
C ASP A 18 0.85 1.40 -15.64
N ALA A 19 1.29 2.24 -14.69
CA ALA A 19 1.35 1.82 -13.29
C ALA A 19 -0.06 1.58 -12.72
N LYS A 20 -0.28 0.35 -12.22
CA LYS A 20 -1.55 -0.15 -11.71
C LYS A 20 -1.34 -1.14 -10.57
N PRO A 21 -2.38 -1.50 -9.82
CA PRO A 21 -2.30 -2.57 -8.83
C PRO A 21 -1.73 -3.86 -9.44
N GLU A 22 -0.83 -4.52 -8.73
CA GLU A 22 -0.31 -5.84 -9.11
C GLU A 22 -1.16 -6.99 -8.52
N LEU A 23 -2.01 -6.70 -7.52
CA LEU A 23 -3.00 -7.63 -6.99
C LEU A 23 -4.17 -7.79 -7.98
N ASN A 24 -4.65 -9.02 -8.13
CA ASN A 24 -5.83 -9.36 -8.92
C ASN A 24 -7.07 -9.36 -8.03
N PHE A 25 -8.04 -8.54 -8.38
CA PHE A 25 -9.35 -8.45 -7.73
C PHE A 25 -10.37 -7.86 -8.71
N SER A 26 -11.65 -8.15 -8.50
CA SER A 26 -12.76 -7.71 -9.37
C SER A 26 -13.80 -6.85 -8.65
N ASP A 27 -13.88 -6.92 -7.34
CA ASP A 27 -14.88 -6.24 -6.52
C ASP A 27 -14.32 -5.78 -5.15
N PRO A 28 -15.09 -5.06 -4.33
CA PRO A 28 -14.66 -4.58 -3.02
C PRO A 28 -14.31 -5.69 -2.02
N TYR A 29 -15.01 -6.83 -2.06
CA TYR A 29 -14.73 -7.97 -1.19
C TYR A 29 -13.37 -8.59 -1.54
N GLU A 30 -13.14 -8.90 -2.81
CA GLU A 30 -11.86 -9.44 -3.28
C GLU A 30 -10.71 -8.48 -3.01
N THR A 31 -10.93 -7.16 -3.23
CA THR A 31 -9.92 -6.13 -2.93
C THR A 31 -9.54 -6.13 -1.45
N LEU A 32 -10.52 -6.19 -0.55
CA LEU A 32 -10.30 -6.21 0.89
C LEU A 32 -9.50 -7.46 1.31
N VAL A 33 -9.94 -8.64 0.89
CA VAL A 33 -9.29 -9.92 1.21
C VAL A 33 -7.87 -9.98 0.66
N ALA A 34 -7.68 -9.66 -0.63
CA ALA A 34 -6.36 -9.64 -1.26
C ALA A 34 -5.41 -8.65 -0.56
N THR A 35 -5.91 -7.48 -0.17
CA THR A 35 -5.09 -6.47 0.52
C THR A 35 -4.70 -6.91 1.95
N ILE A 36 -5.59 -7.56 2.70
CA ILE A 36 -5.23 -8.14 4.01
C ILE A 36 -4.17 -9.23 3.83
N LEU A 37 -4.29 -10.06 2.80
CA LEU A 37 -3.31 -11.11 2.50
C LEU A 37 -1.95 -10.55 2.07
N SER A 38 -1.89 -9.38 1.42
CA SER A 38 -0.65 -8.76 0.94
C SER A 38 0.24 -8.20 2.05
N ALA A 39 -0.26 -8.05 3.27
CA ALA A 39 0.56 -7.59 4.40
C ALA A 39 1.76 -8.52 4.63
N GLN A 40 2.99 -8.01 4.41
CA GLN A 40 4.24 -8.78 4.49
C GLN A 40 4.26 -10.04 3.58
N CYS A 41 3.56 -9.99 2.45
CA CYS A 41 3.53 -11.04 1.44
C CYS A 41 3.66 -10.39 0.05
N THR A 42 4.23 -11.11 -0.92
CA THR A 42 4.33 -10.61 -2.28
C THR A 42 2.99 -10.69 -3.01
N ASP A 43 2.70 -9.71 -3.87
CA ASP A 43 1.47 -9.68 -4.67
C ASP A 43 1.34 -10.96 -5.53
N GLN A 44 2.46 -11.44 -6.10
CA GLN A 44 2.49 -12.71 -6.85
C GLN A 44 2.00 -13.89 -5.99
N ARG A 45 2.44 -14.00 -4.72
CA ARG A 45 2.00 -15.09 -3.84
C ARG A 45 0.52 -14.96 -3.50
N VAL A 46 0.02 -13.76 -3.26
CA VAL A 46 -1.42 -13.52 -3.03
C VAL A 46 -2.21 -13.94 -4.26
N ASN A 47 -1.82 -13.51 -5.46
CA ASN A 47 -2.48 -13.86 -6.71
C ASN A 47 -2.49 -15.36 -7.03
N MET A 48 -1.55 -16.13 -6.45
CA MET A 48 -1.56 -17.60 -6.57
C MET A 48 -2.61 -18.29 -5.71
N VAL A 49 -2.98 -17.71 -4.58
CA VAL A 49 -3.92 -18.35 -3.63
C VAL A 49 -5.35 -17.82 -3.74
N THR A 50 -5.53 -16.56 -4.12
CA THR A 50 -6.85 -15.91 -4.17
C THR A 50 -7.84 -16.56 -5.13
N PRO A 51 -7.48 -17.14 -6.29
CA PRO A 51 -8.44 -17.83 -7.16
C PRO A 51 -9.16 -19.00 -6.49
N ALA A 52 -8.46 -19.77 -5.66
CA ALA A 52 -9.08 -20.86 -4.90
C ALA A 52 -9.95 -20.31 -3.74
N VAL A 53 -9.50 -19.24 -3.08
CA VAL A 53 -10.27 -18.59 -2.02
C VAL A 53 -11.58 -18.04 -2.56
N PHE A 54 -11.55 -17.29 -3.66
CA PHE A 54 -12.75 -16.64 -4.21
C PHE A 54 -13.70 -17.62 -4.92
N ARG A 55 -13.20 -18.75 -5.42
CA ARG A 55 -14.05 -19.83 -5.91
C ARG A 55 -14.88 -20.47 -4.79
N ASP A 56 -14.25 -20.75 -3.64
CA ASP A 56 -14.86 -21.51 -2.56
C ASP A 56 -15.56 -20.60 -1.52
N PHE A 57 -15.17 -19.32 -1.46
CA PHE A 57 -15.78 -18.26 -0.64
C PHE A 57 -16.00 -17.02 -1.53
N PRO A 58 -17.06 -17.02 -2.39
CA PRO A 58 -17.22 -16.03 -3.45
C PRO A 58 -17.62 -14.63 -2.98
N ASP A 59 -18.09 -14.49 -1.75
CA ASP A 59 -18.59 -13.23 -1.20
C ASP A 59 -18.40 -13.11 0.31
N VAL A 60 -18.79 -11.96 0.85
CA VAL A 60 -18.75 -11.69 2.29
C VAL A 60 -19.57 -12.72 3.08
N HIS A 61 -20.76 -13.11 2.57
CA HIS A 61 -21.64 -14.03 3.26
C HIS A 61 -20.99 -15.40 3.42
N ALA A 62 -20.51 -16.00 2.32
CA ALA A 62 -19.81 -17.29 2.35
C ALA A 62 -18.58 -17.27 3.26
N MET A 63 -17.81 -16.17 3.23
CA MET A 63 -16.64 -16.00 4.09
C MET A 63 -17.01 -15.81 5.56
N ALA A 64 -18.11 -15.14 5.88
CA ALA A 64 -18.58 -14.95 7.25
C ALA A 64 -19.05 -16.26 7.92
N GLN A 65 -19.60 -17.20 7.11
CA GLN A 65 -20.07 -18.50 7.58
C GLN A 65 -18.95 -19.53 7.82
N THR A 66 -17.75 -19.27 7.30
CA THR A 66 -16.61 -20.19 7.49
C THR A 66 -15.87 -19.94 8.82
N THR A 67 -14.82 -20.72 9.08
CA THR A 67 -13.95 -20.53 10.23
C THR A 67 -12.51 -20.26 9.81
N PRO A 68 -11.71 -19.64 10.68
CA PRO A 68 -10.29 -19.41 10.37
C PRO A 68 -9.52 -20.72 10.07
N GLU A 69 -9.91 -21.83 10.70
CA GLU A 69 -9.27 -23.14 10.52
C GLU A 69 -9.54 -23.70 9.11
N VAL A 70 -10.73 -23.45 8.57
CA VAL A 70 -11.11 -23.84 7.20
C VAL A 70 -10.41 -22.95 6.16
N LEU A 71 -10.31 -21.62 6.40
CA LEU A 71 -9.66 -20.70 5.49
C LEU A 71 -8.12 -20.83 5.49
N TYR A 72 -7.53 -21.12 6.66
CA TYR A 72 -6.07 -21.09 6.82
C TYR A 72 -5.29 -21.96 5.82
N PRO A 73 -5.69 -23.21 5.51
CA PRO A 73 -5.01 -24.05 4.50
C PRO A 73 -4.84 -23.36 3.13
N TYR A 74 -5.80 -22.54 2.69
CA TYR A 74 -5.74 -21.81 1.43
C TYR A 74 -4.67 -20.71 1.46
N VAL A 75 -4.55 -20.02 2.60
CA VAL A 75 -3.76 -18.77 2.69
C VAL A 75 -2.47 -18.91 3.50
N LYS A 76 -2.15 -20.12 4.01
CA LYS A 76 -0.95 -20.36 4.86
C LYS A 76 0.36 -19.90 4.23
N SER A 77 0.48 -19.95 2.90
CA SER A 77 1.67 -19.49 2.19
C SER A 77 1.81 -17.96 2.13
N CYS A 78 0.75 -17.23 2.49
CA CYS A 78 0.78 -15.76 2.61
C CYS A 78 1.23 -15.27 4.00
N GLY A 79 1.59 -16.17 4.92
CA GLY A 79 2.15 -15.83 6.23
C GLY A 79 1.26 -16.22 7.41
N PHE A 80 1.17 -15.36 8.42
CA PHE A 80 0.61 -15.70 9.74
C PHE A 80 -0.87 -16.08 9.73
N SER A 81 -1.24 -17.03 10.59
CA SER A 81 -2.64 -17.47 10.80
C SER A 81 -3.59 -16.34 11.22
N ALA A 82 -3.05 -15.27 11.80
CA ALA A 82 -3.82 -14.08 12.13
C ALA A 82 -4.57 -13.47 10.91
N LYS A 83 -4.04 -13.63 9.70
CA LYS A 83 -4.72 -13.15 8.47
C LYS A 83 -6.04 -13.88 8.24
N ALA A 84 -6.06 -15.22 8.38
CA ALA A 84 -7.29 -15.98 8.24
C ALA A 84 -8.32 -15.57 9.30
N ARG A 85 -7.89 -15.38 10.57
CA ARG A 85 -8.78 -14.88 11.64
C ARG A 85 -9.34 -13.50 11.33
N ASN A 86 -8.48 -12.59 10.89
CA ASN A 86 -8.87 -11.21 10.57
C ASN A 86 -9.86 -11.15 9.40
N ILE A 87 -9.63 -11.93 8.34
CA ILE A 87 -10.52 -11.98 7.16
C ILE A 87 -11.90 -12.47 7.56
N VAL A 88 -12.00 -13.62 8.25
CA VAL A 88 -13.27 -14.17 8.70
C VAL A 88 -13.98 -13.21 9.65
N ALA A 89 -13.25 -12.64 10.62
CA ALA A 89 -13.82 -11.68 11.57
C ALA A 89 -14.29 -10.38 10.88
N ALA A 90 -13.53 -9.85 9.91
CA ALA A 90 -13.93 -8.69 9.15
C ALA A 90 -15.22 -8.95 8.36
N CYS A 91 -15.33 -10.11 7.68
CA CYS A 91 -16.52 -10.47 6.93
C CYS A 91 -17.76 -10.66 7.85
N ARG A 92 -17.59 -11.21 9.05
CA ARG A 92 -18.69 -11.28 10.04
C ARG A 92 -19.16 -9.89 10.47
N VAL A 93 -18.24 -8.97 10.73
CA VAL A 93 -18.59 -7.58 11.06
C VAL A 93 -19.30 -6.90 9.87
N ILE A 94 -18.84 -7.17 8.64
CA ILE A 94 -19.48 -6.63 7.44
C ILE A 94 -20.89 -7.17 7.28
N GLU A 95 -21.09 -8.48 7.49
CA GLU A 95 -22.41 -9.11 7.45
C GLU A 95 -23.35 -8.49 8.50
N GLU A 96 -22.91 -8.40 9.76
CA GLU A 96 -23.73 -7.97 10.88
C GLU A 96 -24.04 -6.47 10.88
N ARG A 97 -23.08 -5.63 10.52
CA ARG A 97 -23.19 -4.16 10.65
C ARG A 97 -23.46 -3.42 9.36
N PHE A 98 -23.08 -4.02 8.22
CA PHE A 98 -23.15 -3.38 6.90
C PHE A 98 -23.97 -4.20 5.89
N GLY A 99 -24.76 -5.19 6.36
CA GLY A 99 -25.66 -5.98 5.51
C GLY A 99 -24.96 -6.73 4.38
N GLY A 100 -23.73 -7.24 4.65
CA GLY A 100 -22.94 -7.96 3.66
C GLY A 100 -22.22 -7.08 2.61
N GLN A 101 -22.35 -5.75 2.71
CA GLN A 101 -21.70 -4.82 1.79
C GLN A 101 -20.41 -4.26 2.41
N VAL A 102 -19.29 -4.39 1.72
CA VAL A 102 -18.03 -3.77 2.17
C VAL A 102 -18.24 -2.25 2.29
N PRO A 103 -17.96 -1.65 3.46
CA PRO A 103 -18.17 -0.24 3.65
C PRO A 103 -17.19 0.59 2.82
N ASP A 104 -17.60 1.81 2.45
CA ASP A 104 -16.92 2.69 1.53
C ASP A 104 -16.43 4.01 2.16
N THR A 105 -16.21 3.98 3.49
CA THR A 105 -15.62 5.11 4.24
C THR A 105 -14.39 4.68 5.01
N MET A 106 -13.45 5.61 5.21
CA MET A 106 -12.21 5.35 5.97
C MET A 106 -12.51 4.87 7.38
N GLU A 107 -13.45 5.50 8.06
CA GLU A 107 -13.83 5.19 9.43
C GLU A 107 -14.42 3.78 9.55
N ALA A 108 -15.37 3.44 8.69
CA ALA A 108 -16.01 2.13 8.71
C ALA A 108 -15.01 1.01 8.34
N LEU A 109 -14.17 1.22 7.33
CA LEU A 109 -13.15 0.25 6.93
C LEU A 109 -12.12 0.01 8.04
N THR A 110 -11.63 1.07 8.69
CA THR A 110 -10.64 0.93 9.78
C THR A 110 -11.23 0.34 11.06
N SER A 111 -12.56 0.29 11.20
CA SER A 111 -13.22 -0.43 12.30
C SER A 111 -13.21 -1.96 12.12
N LEU A 112 -12.87 -2.46 10.93
CA LEU A 112 -12.85 -3.89 10.63
C LEU A 112 -11.58 -4.57 11.18
N PRO A 113 -11.68 -5.79 11.71
CA PRO A 113 -10.53 -6.56 12.17
C PRO A 113 -9.45 -6.72 11.09
N GLY A 114 -8.20 -6.37 11.41
CA GLY A 114 -7.07 -6.50 10.49
C GLY A 114 -7.01 -5.45 9.38
N VAL A 115 -7.87 -4.43 9.41
CA VAL A 115 -7.90 -3.35 8.43
C VAL A 115 -7.31 -2.09 9.05
N GLY A 116 -6.07 -1.79 8.69
CA GLY A 116 -5.44 -0.51 9.04
C GLY A 116 -5.69 0.56 7.97
N ARG A 117 -5.23 1.79 8.24
CA ARG A 117 -5.39 2.94 7.35
C ARG A 117 -4.92 2.65 5.92
N LYS A 118 -3.76 2.02 5.74
CA LYS A 118 -3.23 1.66 4.40
C LYS A 118 -4.18 0.72 3.66
N THR A 119 -4.69 -0.32 4.31
CA THR A 119 -5.65 -1.26 3.70
C THR A 119 -6.95 -0.56 3.33
N ALA A 120 -7.48 0.29 4.21
CA ALA A 120 -8.68 1.09 3.95
C ALA A 120 -8.48 2.03 2.74
N SER A 121 -7.34 2.73 2.66
CA SER A 121 -7.01 3.59 1.51
C SER A 121 -6.93 2.81 0.20
N VAL A 122 -6.38 1.60 0.21
CA VAL A 122 -6.35 0.73 -0.98
C VAL A 122 -7.76 0.34 -1.42
N VAL A 123 -8.62 -0.08 -0.48
CA VAL A 123 -10.01 -0.45 -0.79
C VAL A 123 -10.78 0.76 -1.33
N LEU A 124 -10.65 1.93 -0.72
CA LEU A 124 -11.30 3.17 -1.20
C LEU A 124 -10.84 3.53 -2.62
N ALA A 125 -9.53 3.53 -2.86
CA ALA A 125 -8.97 3.92 -4.15
C ALA A 125 -9.33 2.95 -5.28
N PHE A 126 -9.18 1.65 -5.05
CA PHE A 126 -9.21 0.67 -6.15
C PHE A 126 -10.51 -0.12 -6.26
N ALA A 127 -11.28 -0.25 -5.19
CA ALA A 127 -12.59 -0.90 -5.26
C ALA A 127 -13.74 0.09 -5.45
N PHE A 128 -13.62 1.29 -4.86
CA PHE A 128 -14.68 2.30 -4.91
C PHE A 128 -14.36 3.50 -5.80
N GLY A 129 -13.15 3.58 -6.37
CA GLY A 129 -12.72 4.72 -7.17
C GLY A 129 -12.73 6.04 -6.40
N LYS A 130 -12.68 5.98 -5.06
CA LYS A 130 -12.65 7.18 -4.21
C LYS A 130 -11.24 7.73 -4.10
N PRO A 131 -11.09 9.05 -4.04
CA PRO A 131 -9.77 9.66 -3.87
C PRO A 131 -9.13 9.20 -2.57
N ALA A 132 -8.03 8.48 -2.68
CA ALA A 132 -7.21 8.06 -1.54
C ALA A 132 -5.75 7.89 -1.96
N MET A 133 -4.83 8.20 -1.05
CA MET A 133 -3.39 8.06 -1.25
C MET A 133 -2.84 7.01 -0.28
N PRO A 134 -2.84 5.71 -0.65
CA PRO A 134 -2.25 4.70 0.20
C PRO A 134 -0.75 4.96 0.40
N VAL A 135 -0.25 4.91 1.63
CA VAL A 135 1.17 5.06 1.92
C VAL A 135 1.70 3.78 2.53
N ASP A 136 2.56 3.10 1.77
CA ASP A 136 3.32 1.96 2.23
C ASP A 136 4.80 2.34 2.49
N THR A 137 5.63 1.36 2.81
CA THR A 137 7.06 1.59 3.06
C THR A 137 7.83 2.09 1.82
N HIS A 138 7.35 1.79 0.59
CA HIS A 138 7.94 2.32 -0.65
C HIS A 138 7.54 3.78 -0.84
N VAL A 139 6.25 4.07 -0.78
CA VAL A 139 5.72 5.44 -0.91
C VAL A 139 6.37 6.35 0.13
N PHE A 140 6.36 5.96 1.41
CA PHE A 140 6.99 6.70 2.50
C PHE A 140 8.47 7.01 2.22
N ARG A 141 9.25 5.99 1.88
CA ARG A 141 10.69 6.15 1.62
C ARG A 141 10.98 7.01 0.39
N VAL A 142 10.30 6.71 -0.72
CA VAL A 142 10.59 7.34 -2.00
C VAL A 142 10.17 8.80 -2.00
N SER A 143 8.99 9.13 -1.49
CA SER A 143 8.50 10.51 -1.41
C SER A 143 9.41 11.39 -0.53
N ASN A 144 9.86 10.88 0.62
CA ASN A 144 10.80 11.60 1.49
C ASN A 144 12.18 11.79 0.83
N ARG A 145 12.70 10.77 0.13
CA ARG A 145 13.97 10.88 -0.59
C ARG A 145 13.92 11.86 -1.76
N LEU A 146 12.84 11.83 -2.49
CA LEU A 146 12.64 12.75 -3.62
C LEU A 146 12.35 14.18 -3.17
N GLY A 147 11.88 14.39 -1.94
CA GLY A 147 11.49 15.71 -1.44
C GLY A 147 10.03 16.06 -1.76
N LEU A 148 9.21 15.08 -2.15
CA LEU A 148 7.76 15.23 -2.30
C LEU A 148 7.06 15.28 -0.94
N SER A 149 7.69 14.71 0.09
CA SER A 149 7.29 14.84 1.48
C SER A 149 8.51 15.06 2.39
N GLN A 150 8.27 15.55 3.60
CA GLN A 150 9.23 15.65 4.69
C GLN A 150 8.51 15.24 5.97
N ALA A 151 8.30 13.95 6.12
CA ALA A 151 7.42 13.40 7.13
C ALA A 151 8.10 12.29 7.92
N ASP A 152 7.78 12.21 9.21
CA ASP A 152 8.28 11.20 10.14
C ASP A 152 7.28 10.05 10.34
N SER A 153 6.05 10.19 9.81
CA SER A 153 5.02 9.15 9.87
C SER A 153 4.31 8.96 8.52
N VAL A 154 3.64 7.81 8.39
CA VAL A 154 2.83 7.45 7.22
C VAL A 154 1.68 8.45 7.04
N GLU A 155 1.02 8.84 8.13
CA GLU A 155 -0.12 9.76 8.11
C GLU A 155 0.31 11.18 7.69
N GLN A 156 1.48 11.63 8.13
CA GLN A 156 2.02 12.92 7.68
C GLN A 156 2.39 12.87 6.19
N THR A 157 2.99 11.76 5.74
CA THR A 157 3.33 11.55 4.32
C THR A 157 2.08 11.59 3.46
N GLU A 158 1.02 10.88 3.86
CA GLU A 158 -0.27 10.87 3.17
C GLU A 158 -0.82 12.29 3.02
N ARG A 159 -0.91 13.04 4.12
CA ARG A 159 -1.41 14.43 4.09
C ARG A 159 -0.58 15.35 3.20
N GLN A 160 0.75 15.22 3.26
CA GLN A 160 1.64 16.07 2.44
C GLN A 160 1.54 15.72 0.96
N LEU A 161 1.46 14.45 0.60
CA LEU A 161 1.28 14.02 -0.78
C LEU A 161 -0.09 14.42 -1.34
N MET A 162 -1.16 14.27 -0.55
CA MET A 162 -2.51 14.72 -0.94
C MET A 162 -2.60 16.23 -1.12
N ALA A 163 -1.87 17.01 -0.33
CA ALA A 163 -1.79 18.46 -0.50
C ALA A 163 -0.94 18.90 -1.70
N LEU A 164 0.01 18.06 -2.12
CA LEU A 164 0.95 18.37 -3.21
C LEU A 164 0.42 17.94 -4.58
N ILE A 165 -0.16 16.75 -4.67
CA ILE A 165 -0.55 16.06 -5.91
C ILE A 165 -2.04 16.34 -6.17
N PRO A 166 -2.46 16.60 -7.44
CA PRO A 166 -3.88 16.68 -7.79
C PRO A 166 -4.63 15.39 -7.40
N GLU A 167 -5.86 15.56 -6.94
CA GLU A 167 -6.69 14.48 -6.40
C GLU A 167 -6.89 13.32 -7.41
N GLU A 168 -7.08 13.65 -8.67
CA GLU A 168 -7.24 12.70 -9.77
C GLU A 168 -6.00 11.83 -10.03
N ASP A 169 -4.85 12.22 -9.52
CA ASP A 169 -3.60 11.50 -9.71
C ASP A 169 -3.14 10.71 -8.46
N TRP A 170 -3.85 10.80 -7.31
CA TRP A 170 -3.40 10.12 -6.08
C TRP A 170 -3.20 8.62 -6.24
N SER A 171 -4.16 7.93 -6.84
CA SER A 171 -4.07 6.48 -7.06
C SER A 171 -2.93 6.11 -8.01
N LYS A 172 -2.68 6.92 -9.04
CA LYS A 172 -1.57 6.71 -9.98
C LYS A 172 -0.23 6.99 -9.32
N ALA A 173 -0.12 8.13 -8.61
CA ALA A 173 1.10 8.55 -7.93
C ALA A 173 1.54 7.54 -6.86
N HIS A 174 0.60 6.92 -6.14
CA HIS A 174 0.88 5.78 -5.27
C HIS A 174 1.66 4.68 -6.02
N HIS A 175 1.20 4.26 -7.20
CA HIS A 175 1.85 3.21 -7.98
C HIS A 175 3.18 3.68 -8.60
N TRP A 176 3.28 4.94 -9.08
CA TRP A 176 4.56 5.48 -9.56
C TRP A 176 5.64 5.39 -8.48
N LEU A 177 5.32 5.78 -7.26
CA LEU A 177 6.24 5.74 -6.13
C LEU A 177 6.61 4.29 -5.73
N ILE A 178 5.65 3.37 -5.75
CA ILE A 178 5.92 1.93 -5.50
C ILE A 178 6.84 1.38 -6.58
N TYR A 179 6.52 1.59 -7.86
CA TYR A 179 7.33 1.06 -8.97
C TYR A 179 8.74 1.63 -8.95
N HIS A 180 8.88 2.94 -8.71
CA HIS A 180 10.19 3.56 -8.56
C HIS A 180 10.97 2.98 -7.36
N GLY A 181 10.29 2.76 -6.25
CA GLY A 181 10.86 2.16 -5.04
C GLY A 181 11.27 0.70 -5.19
N ARG A 182 10.58 -0.06 -6.03
CA ARG A 182 10.89 -1.47 -6.33
C ARG A 182 11.99 -1.62 -7.36
N ARG A 183 12.03 -0.75 -8.37
CA ARG A 183 12.90 -0.90 -9.56
C ARG A 183 14.20 -0.11 -9.49
N VAL A 184 14.21 1.05 -8.85
CA VAL A 184 15.33 2.00 -8.86
C VAL A 184 15.71 2.44 -7.44
N CYS A 185 14.79 3.07 -6.72
CA CYS A 185 15.07 3.64 -5.41
C CYS A 185 14.94 2.59 -4.29
N HIS A 186 15.78 1.54 -4.35
CA HIS A 186 15.76 0.45 -3.37
C HIS A 186 16.03 0.96 -1.95
N SER A 187 15.55 0.19 -0.94
CA SER A 187 15.80 0.56 0.46
C SER A 187 17.27 0.52 0.79
N GLN A 188 17.99 -0.49 0.32
CA GLN A 188 19.45 -0.59 0.40
C GLN A 188 20.03 -0.46 -1.01
N LYS A 189 21.14 0.27 -1.16
CA LYS A 189 21.86 0.47 -2.42
C LYS A 189 20.93 0.91 -3.57
N PRO A 190 20.27 2.08 -3.47
CA PRO A 190 19.47 2.61 -4.56
C PRO A 190 20.36 2.86 -5.78
N ASP A 191 19.82 2.62 -6.97
CA ASP A 191 20.52 2.82 -8.24
C ASP A 191 20.47 4.29 -8.68
N CYS A 192 21.11 5.17 -7.90
CA CYS A 192 21.12 6.60 -8.17
C CYS A 192 21.90 6.97 -9.42
N GLY A 193 22.86 6.13 -9.86
CA GLY A 193 23.67 6.38 -11.05
C GLY A 193 22.87 6.32 -12.35
N HIS A 194 21.81 5.50 -12.38
CA HIS A 194 20.92 5.35 -13.53
C HIS A 194 19.53 5.99 -13.30
N CYS A 195 19.35 6.68 -12.18
CA CYS A 195 18.07 7.29 -11.83
C CYS A 195 17.90 8.64 -12.55
N THR A 196 16.92 8.73 -13.45
CA THR A 196 16.63 9.99 -14.18
C THR A 196 16.11 11.10 -13.27
N LEU A 197 15.66 10.77 -12.05
CA LEU A 197 15.22 11.76 -11.06
C LEU A 197 16.37 12.35 -10.23
N SER A 198 17.60 11.83 -10.37
CA SER A 198 18.77 12.27 -9.59
C SER A 198 19.02 13.77 -9.58
N PRO A 199 18.86 14.51 -10.70
CA PRO A 199 19.09 15.96 -10.74
C PRO A 199 18.19 16.76 -9.78
N TRP A 200 16.97 16.29 -9.53
CA TRP A 200 15.97 16.95 -8.69
C TRP A 200 15.78 16.28 -7.32
N CYS A 201 16.44 15.14 -7.10
CA CYS A 201 16.25 14.32 -5.89
C CYS A 201 16.94 14.95 -4.68
N LYS A 202 16.17 15.31 -3.66
CA LYS A 202 16.67 15.89 -2.40
C LYS A 202 17.71 15.01 -1.69
N ALA A 203 17.54 13.68 -1.74
CA ALA A 203 18.42 12.75 -1.05
C ALA A 203 19.64 12.34 -1.88
N HIS A 204 19.77 12.75 -3.16
CA HIS A 204 20.81 12.25 -4.04
C HIS A 204 22.21 12.45 -3.47
N SER A 205 22.57 13.66 -3.05
CA SER A 205 23.88 13.96 -2.45
C SER A 205 24.13 13.19 -1.16
N THR A 206 23.10 13.07 -0.30
CA THR A 206 23.21 12.37 0.98
C THR A 206 23.40 10.87 0.81
N VAL A 207 22.68 10.25 -0.12
CA VAL A 207 22.74 8.82 -0.44
C VAL A 207 24.09 8.46 -1.07
N MET A 208 24.60 9.30 -1.98
CA MET A 208 25.88 9.07 -2.67
C MET A 208 27.08 9.29 -1.74
N ILE A 209 27.02 10.29 -0.83
CA ILE A 209 28.16 10.62 0.05
C ILE A 209 28.19 9.74 1.29
N ASN A 210 27.06 9.33 1.84
CA ASN A 210 27.01 8.56 3.08
C ASN A 210 25.90 7.49 3.11
N PRO A 211 26.11 6.34 2.42
CA PRO A 211 25.12 5.26 2.41
C PRO A 211 24.80 4.67 3.79
N LYS A 212 25.70 4.83 4.78
CA LYS A 212 25.46 4.36 6.17
C LYS A 212 24.50 5.26 6.94
N ARG A 213 24.51 6.57 6.70
CA ARG A 213 23.60 7.53 7.35
C ARG A 213 22.14 7.35 6.90
N ASP A 214 21.95 6.95 5.67
CA ASP A 214 20.63 6.58 5.14
C ASP A 214 20.07 5.30 5.79
N ILE A 215 20.94 4.37 6.20
CA ILE A 215 20.56 3.16 6.97
C ILE A 215 20.19 3.50 8.42
N GLU A 216 20.85 4.46 9.02
CA GLU A 216 20.61 4.89 10.40
C GLU A 216 19.30 5.69 10.54
N ASN A 217 19.01 6.56 9.60
CA ASN A 217 17.72 7.25 9.50
C ASN A 217 16.57 6.26 9.33
N ARG A 218 16.74 5.23 8.50
CA ARG A 218 15.74 4.15 8.31
C ARG A 218 15.53 3.27 9.54
N ARG A 219 16.54 3.09 10.40
CA ARG A 219 16.39 2.37 11.69
C ARG A 219 15.57 3.18 12.69
N ARG A 220 15.69 4.51 12.66
CA ARG A 220 14.82 5.42 13.45
C ARG A 220 13.39 5.39 12.96
N GLU A 221 13.17 5.42 11.64
CA GLU A 221 11.86 5.33 11.00
C GLU A 221 11.12 4.03 11.34
N LYS A 222 11.82 2.88 11.34
CA LYS A 222 11.24 1.59 11.74
C LYS A 222 10.87 1.52 13.22
N ARG A 223 11.61 2.18 14.10
CA ARG A 223 11.32 2.21 15.55
C ARG A 223 10.14 3.12 15.88
N GLY A 224 9.89 4.17 15.10
CA GLY A 224 8.71 5.03 15.22
C GLY A 224 7.43 4.37 14.73
N ALA A 225 7.50 3.49 13.73
CA ALA A 225 6.34 2.81 13.15
C ALA A 225 5.85 1.58 13.95
N THR A 226 6.61 1.12 14.96
CA THR A 226 6.23 -0.03 15.81
C THR A 226 5.63 0.37 17.16
N ASN A 227 5.56 1.67 17.47
CA ASN A 227 5.05 2.22 18.73
C ASN A 227 3.78 3.07 18.55
N GLY A 228 3.01 2.86 17.46
CA GLY A 228 1.73 3.49 17.23
C GLY A 228 0.65 2.47 16.89
#